data_ef009562d006ff99657fc5e04bf67169
#
_entry.id   ef009562d006ff99657fc5e04bf67169
#
_cell.length_a   1.000
_cell.length_b   1.000
_cell.length_c   1.000
_cell.angle_alpha   90.00
_cell.angle_beta   90.00
_cell.angle_gamma   90.00
#
_symmetry.space_group_name_H-M   'P 1'
#
loop_
_entity.id
_entity.type
_entity.pdbx_description
1 polymer ?
#
loop_
_entity_poly.entity_id
_entity_poly.type
_entity_poly.pdbx_seq_one_letter_code
_entity_poly.pdbx_strand_id
1 'polypeptide(L)'
;MTQEPLIRVDNVSFAYRINQSTSIPVLRNVSFSVMSGEYVAIIGHNGSGKSTLSKMLNGILVPETGDVWVSGMNTREKALHRQIRQCVGMVFQHPDNQIVATIVEDDIAFGLENIGVPPDEMKLRVDEALQAVGMSSFRDRPPHHLSGGQKQRVAIAGILAMKPSCIVLDEATSMLDSYGRKEILAVVGKMRREGMTIVTVTHHMSEVAEADRVIVLEEGEIVLEGTPREVFRQHQKLQELHLDVPQASQLALRIHELYPAFQRDLIQNQEIIEEVERHKLRQVEVSGR
;
A
#
# COMPACT_ATOMS: atom_id res chain seq x y z
N MET A 1 -0.46 -4.23 -28.35
CA MET A 1 -0.46 -5.42 -27.48
C MET A 1 -0.90 -4.95 -26.12
N THR A 2 -2.06 -5.37 -25.64
CA THR A 2 -2.52 -5.04 -24.27
C THR A 2 -1.61 -5.79 -23.30
N GLN A 3 -0.90 -5.05 -22.47
CA GLN A 3 -0.02 -5.62 -21.44
C GLN A 3 -0.89 -6.37 -20.44
N GLU A 4 -0.57 -7.63 -20.16
CA GLU A 4 -1.29 -8.41 -19.17
C GLU A 4 -1.05 -7.83 -17.76
N PRO A 5 -2.09 -7.74 -16.91
CA PRO A 5 -1.93 -7.24 -15.56
C PRO A 5 -1.08 -8.20 -14.71
N LEU A 6 -0.29 -7.63 -13.80
CA LEU A 6 0.48 -8.40 -12.82
C LEU A 6 -0.45 -9.15 -11.85
N ILE A 7 -1.50 -8.46 -11.40
CA ILE A 7 -2.55 -9.05 -10.55
C ILE A 7 -3.91 -8.79 -11.21
N ARG A 8 -4.76 -9.82 -11.26
CA ARG A 8 -6.13 -9.71 -11.74
C ARG A 8 -7.08 -10.39 -10.75
N VAL A 9 -8.08 -9.65 -10.33
CA VAL A 9 -9.15 -10.08 -9.43
C VAL A 9 -10.45 -10.08 -10.24
N ASP A 10 -11.08 -11.26 -10.39
CA ASP A 10 -12.24 -11.47 -11.24
C ASP A 10 -13.44 -11.95 -10.40
N ASN A 11 -14.46 -11.12 -10.23
CA ASN A 11 -15.73 -11.42 -9.57
C ASN A 11 -15.58 -12.16 -8.23
N VAL A 12 -14.63 -11.71 -7.41
CA VAL A 12 -14.27 -12.35 -6.14
C VAL A 12 -15.32 -12.08 -5.09
N SER A 13 -15.83 -13.16 -4.46
CA SER A 13 -16.62 -13.09 -3.23
C SER A 13 -16.03 -13.99 -2.16
N PHE A 14 -16.19 -13.57 -0.89
CA PHE A 14 -15.65 -14.29 0.25
C PHE A 14 -16.45 -14.06 1.52
N ALA A 15 -16.59 -15.12 2.32
CA ALA A 15 -17.15 -15.07 3.66
C ALA A 15 -16.28 -15.82 4.67
N TYR A 16 -16.18 -15.29 5.89
CA TYR A 16 -15.58 -16.06 7.01
C TYR A 16 -16.60 -17.00 7.60
N ARG A 17 -16.26 -18.29 7.70
CA ARG A 17 -17.07 -19.29 8.37
C ARG A 17 -16.79 -19.28 9.86
N ILE A 18 -17.82 -18.96 10.67
CA ILE A 18 -17.72 -19.01 12.14
C ILE A 18 -18.00 -20.43 12.63
N ASN A 19 -19.00 -21.09 12.02
CA ASN A 19 -19.38 -22.48 12.31
C ASN A 19 -20.03 -23.09 11.06
N GLN A 20 -20.56 -24.31 11.18
CA GLN A 20 -21.16 -25.02 10.03
C GLN A 20 -22.37 -24.32 9.41
N SER A 21 -23.08 -23.47 10.17
CA SER A 21 -24.33 -22.82 9.74
C SER A 21 -24.23 -21.30 9.59
N THR A 22 -23.14 -20.69 10.04
CA THR A 22 -23.00 -19.22 10.08
C THR A 22 -21.75 -18.78 9.33
N SER A 23 -21.95 -17.94 8.31
CA SER A 23 -20.89 -17.26 7.59
C SER A 23 -21.12 -15.75 7.61
N ILE A 24 -20.02 -14.99 7.66
CA ILE A 24 -20.03 -13.52 7.56
C ILE A 24 -19.49 -13.16 6.18
N PRO A 25 -20.31 -12.67 5.24
CA PRO A 25 -19.84 -12.18 3.95
C PRO A 25 -18.98 -10.93 4.15
N VAL A 26 -17.83 -10.87 3.45
CA VAL A 26 -16.86 -9.78 3.57
C VAL A 26 -16.53 -9.17 2.23
N LEU A 27 -16.49 -9.95 1.15
CA LEU A 27 -16.29 -9.44 -0.21
C LEU A 27 -17.43 -9.92 -1.10
N ARG A 28 -17.88 -9.06 -2.03
CA ARG A 28 -18.99 -9.29 -2.94
C ARG A 28 -18.63 -8.80 -4.34
N ASN A 29 -18.46 -9.75 -5.28
CA ASN A 29 -18.24 -9.48 -6.71
C ASN A 29 -17.14 -8.44 -6.99
N VAL A 30 -16.04 -8.46 -6.24
CA VAL A 30 -14.91 -7.54 -6.41
C VAL A 30 -14.14 -7.90 -7.66
N SER A 31 -13.92 -6.91 -8.55
CA SER A 31 -13.13 -7.08 -9.78
C SER A 31 -12.26 -5.86 -10.01
N PHE A 32 -10.95 -6.06 -10.18
CA PHE A 32 -9.98 -5.04 -10.59
C PHE A 32 -8.69 -5.71 -11.06
N SER A 33 -7.79 -4.93 -11.62
CA SER A 33 -6.46 -5.40 -12.01
C SER A 33 -5.39 -4.44 -11.49
N VAL A 34 -4.15 -4.91 -11.33
CA VAL A 34 -2.97 -4.10 -11.02
C VAL A 34 -1.94 -4.33 -12.10
N MET A 35 -1.48 -3.25 -12.72
CA MET A 35 -0.48 -3.31 -13.77
C MET A 35 0.93 -3.34 -13.17
N SER A 36 1.90 -3.88 -13.92
CA SER A 36 3.30 -3.85 -13.49
C SER A 36 3.79 -2.41 -13.35
N GLY A 37 4.44 -2.09 -12.23
CA GLY A 37 4.93 -0.74 -11.90
C GLY A 37 3.86 0.24 -11.41
N GLU A 38 2.59 -0.19 -11.30
CA GLU A 38 1.50 0.64 -10.80
C GLU A 38 1.51 0.73 -9.28
N TYR A 39 1.22 1.90 -8.73
CA TYR A 39 0.96 2.12 -7.31
C TYR A 39 -0.55 2.29 -7.06
N VAL A 40 -1.19 1.28 -6.49
CA VAL A 40 -2.62 1.26 -6.18
C VAL A 40 -2.84 1.45 -4.68
N ALA A 41 -3.72 2.38 -4.30
CA ALA A 41 -4.19 2.53 -2.93
C ALA A 41 -5.62 1.95 -2.78
N ILE A 42 -5.83 1.09 -1.79
CA ILE A 42 -7.13 0.55 -1.41
C ILE A 42 -7.56 1.21 -0.11
N ILE A 43 -8.66 1.94 -0.13
CA ILE A 43 -9.21 2.65 1.01
C ILE A 43 -10.65 2.20 1.30
N GLY A 44 -11.15 2.54 2.48
CA GLY A 44 -12.49 2.20 2.95
C GLY A 44 -12.53 2.23 4.47
N HIS A 45 -13.72 2.26 5.08
CA HIS A 45 -13.85 2.22 6.53
C HIS A 45 -13.41 0.87 7.13
N ASN A 46 -13.30 0.80 8.45
CA ASN A 46 -12.98 -0.45 9.15
C ASN A 46 -14.08 -1.50 8.93
N GLY A 47 -13.67 -2.71 8.55
CA GLY A 47 -14.62 -3.78 8.22
C GLY A 47 -15.08 -3.84 6.77
N SER A 48 -14.68 -2.91 5.88
CA SER A 48 -15.06 -2.92 4.47
C SER A 48 -14.46 -4.06 3.64
N GLY A 49 -13.54 -4.87 4.20
CA GLY A 49 -12.95 -6.04 3.53
C GLY A 49 -11.52 -5.86 3.02
N LYS A 50 -10.88 -4.69 3.21
CA LYS A 50 -9.54 -4.37 2.67
C LYS A 50 -8.47 -5.40 3.01
N SER A 51 -8.29 -5.73 4.30
CA SER A 51 -7.27 -6.71 4.73
C SER A 51 -7.62 -8.15 4.32
N THR A 52 -8.90 -8.45 4.07
CA THR A 52 -9.30 -9.73 3.46
C THR A 52 -8.89 -9.76 2.00
N LEU A 53 -9.15 -8.68 1.27
CA LEU A 53 -8.76 -8.54 -0.12
C LEU A 53 -7.22 -8.57 -0.28
N SER A 54 -6.47 -7.83 0.55
CA SER A 54 -5.00 -7.81 0.49
C SER A 54 -4.39 -9.21 0.67
N LYS A 55 -4.94 -10.04 1.58
CA LYS A 55 -4.50 -11.42 1.80
C LYS A 55 -4.79 -12.36 0.64
N MET A 56 -5.75 -12.02 -0.22
CA MET A 56 -6.03 -12.81 -1.44
C MET A 56 -5.01 -12.54 -2.53
N LEU A 57 -4.44 -11.31 -2.59
CA LEU A 57 -3.48 -10.93 -3.62
C LEU A 57 -2.17 -11.74 -3.56
N ASN A 58 -1.85 -12.35 -2.41
CA ASN A 58 -0.68 -13.24 -2.26
C ASN A 58 -1.03 -14.69 -1.90
N GLY A 59 -2.31 -15.09 -2.06
CA GLY A 59 -2.76 -16.46 -1.82
C GLY A 59 -2.73 -16.91 -0.35
N ILE A 60 -2.77 -15.99 0.63
CA ILE A 60 -3.01 -16.34 2.04
C ILE A 60 -4.47 -16.76 2.22
N LEU A 61 -5.39 -16.01 1.61
CA LEU A 61 -6.79 -16.38 1.50
C LEU A 61 -7.12 -16.72 0.03
N VAL A 62 -8.04 -17.64 -0.15
CA VAL A 62 -8.54 -18.04 -1.45
C VAL A 62 -10.02 -17.67 -1.52
N PRO A 63 -10.51 -17.04 -2.59
CA PRO A 63 -11.90 -16.62 -2.69
C PRO A 63 -12.86 -17.83 -2.72
N GLU A 64 -14.10 -17.67 -2.23
CA GLU A 64 -15.14 -18.69 -2.35
C GLU A 64 -15.64 -18.79 -3.80
N THR A 65 -15.88 -17.64 -4.43
CA THR A 65 -16.23 -17.54 -5.85
C THR A 65 -15.34 -16.53 -6.55
N GLY A 66 -15.22 -16.64 -7.86
CA GLY A 66 -14.30 -15.83 -8.66
C GLY A 66 -12.85 -16.29 -8.53
N ASP A 67 -11.93 -15.58 -9.12
CA ASP A 67 -10.53 -15.97 -9.21
C ASP A 67 -9.59 -14.77 -8.96
N VAL A 68 -8.44 -15.04 -8.34
CA VAL A 68 -7.31 -14.11 -8.26
C VAL A 68 -6.12 -14.72 -9.00
N TRP A 69 -5.61 -13.97 -9.96
CA TRP A 69 -4.47 -14.34 -10.79
C TRP A 69 -3.29 -13.42 -10.48
N VAL A 70 -2.11 -14.01 -10.32
CA VAL A 70 -0.85 -13.31 -10.09
C VAL A 70 0.15 -13.79 -11.13
N SER A 71 0.57 -12.93 -12.05
CA SER A 71 1.45 -13.30 -13.18
C SER A 71 0.97 -14.56 -13.91
N GLY A 72 -0.33 -14.68 -14.18
CA GLY A 72 -0.94 -15.85 -14.81
C GLY A 72 -1.13 -17.07 -13.91
N MET A 73 -0.72 -17.04 -12.65
CA MET A 73 -0.90 -18.11 -11.66
C MET A 73 -2.20 -17.90 -10.88
N ASN A 74 -3.09 -18.91 -10.82
CA ASN A 74 -4.32 -18.83 -10.04
C ASN A 74 -4.06 -19.16 -8.56
N THR A 75 -4.52 -18.28 -7.64
CA THR A 75 -4.35 -18.49 -6.19
C THR A 75 -5.11 -19.68 -5.63
N ARG A 76 -6.02 -20.30 -6.37
CA ARG A 76 -6.69 -21.57 -5.99
C ARG A 76 -5.76 -22.76 -6.08
N GLU A 77 -4.69 -22.68 -6.89
CA GLU A 77 -3.74 -23.77 -7.11
C GLU A 77 -2.69 -23.77 -5.99
N LYS A 78 -2.89 -24.61 -4.97
CA LYS A 78 -2.00 -24.70 -3.79
C LYS A 78 -0.52 -24.96 -4.16
N ALA A 79 -0.27 -25.69 -5.27
CA ALA A 79 1.07 -25.98 -5.76
C ALA A 79 1.82 -24.69 -6.20
N LEU A 80 1.10 -23.64 -6.58
CA LEU A 80 1.65 -22.36 -7.03
C LEU A 80 1.82 -21.33 -5.90
N HIS A 81 1.32 -21.60 -4.68
CA HIS A 81 1.36 -20.62 -3.57
C HIS A 81 2.77 -20.12 -3.26
N ARG A 82 3.80 -20.99 -3.37
CA ARG A 82 5.19 -20.59 -3.14
C ARG A 82 5.63 -19.54 -4.19
N GLN A 83 5.36 -19.78 -5.46
CA GLN A 83 5.71 -18.88 -6.57
C GLN A 83 4.90 -17.56 -6.47
N ILE A 84 3.61 -17.64 -6.15
CA ILE A 84 2.75 -16.47 -5.93
C ILE A 84 3.33 -15.59 -4.81
N ARG A 85 3.73 -16.17 -3.67
CA ARG A 85 4.32 -15.43 -2.54
C ARG A 85 5.72 -14.90 -2.82
N GLN A 86 6.46 -15.50 -3.75
CA GLN A 86 7.70 -14.92 -4.27
C GLN A 86 7.41 -13.71 -5.16
N CYS A 87 6.32 -13.76 -5.96
CA CYS A 87 5.93 -12.68 -6.85
C CYS A 87 5.31 -11.50 -6.08
N VAL A 88 4.46 -11.78 -5.09
CA VAL A 88 3.74 -10.77 -4.29
C VAL A 88 4.12 -10.91 -2.81
N GLY A 89 5.01 -10.05 -2.36
CA GLY A 89 5.37 -9.93 -0.94
C GLY A 89 4.30 -9.17 -0.16
N MET A 90 4.09 -9.50 1.11
CA MET A 90 3.10 -8.84 1.96
C MET A 90 3.71 -8.38 3.28
N VAL A 91 3.45 -7.14 3.64
CA VAL A 91 3.82 -6.53 4.93
C VAL A 91 2.53 -6.30 5.72
N PHE A 92 2.47 -6.83 6.94
CA PHE A 92 1.30 -6.75 7.80
C PHE A 92 1.32 -5.50 8.69
N GLN A 93 0.15 -5.13 9.20
CA GLN A 93 -0.05 -4.03 10.13
C GLN A 93 0.82 -4.13 11.39
N HIS A 94 0.94 -5.35 11.96
CA HIS A 94 1.72 -5.62 13.15
C HIS A 94 3.01 -6.35 12.79
N PRO A 95 4.18 -5.69 12.84
CA PRO A 95 5.45 -6.33 12.50
C PRO A 95 5.81 -7.50 13.42
N ASP A 96 5.37 -7.48 14.70
CA ASP A 96 5.60 -8.57 15.64
C ASP A 96 4.95 -9.91 15.21
N ASN A 97 3.93 -9.87 14.35
CA ASN A 97 3.30 -11.07 13.78
C ASN A 97 4.09 -11.62 12.57
N GLN A 98 5.05 -10.86 12.07
CA GLN A 98 5.84 -11.21 10.88
C GLN A 98 7.27 -11.61 11.23
N ILE A 99 7.86 -10.96 12.23
CA ILE A 99 9.23 -11.23 12.69
C ILE A 99 9.25 -12.55 13.48
N VAL A 100 10.09 -13.49 13.06
CA VAL A 100 10.16 -14.85 13.63
C VAL A 100 11.54 -15.20 14.22
N ALA A 101 12.60 -14.50 13.81
CA ALA A 101 13.96 -14.79 14.25
C ALA A 101 14.37 -13.97 15.48
N THR A 102 15.46 -14.39 16.13
CA THR A 102 16.03 -13.73 17.30
C THR A 102 17.03 -12.63 16.98
N ILE A 103 17.48 -12.56 15.75
CA ILE A 103 18.43 -11.57 15.19
C ILE A 103 17.84 -11.03 13.88
N VAL A 104 18.04 -9.72 13.62
CA VAL A 104 17.51 -9.04 12.42
C VAL A 104 18.01 -9.68 11.12
N GLU A 105 19.28 -9.99 11.03
CA GLU A 105 19.86 -10.66 9.85
C GLU A 105 19.16 -11.98 9.53
N ASP A 106 18.99 -12.81 10.56
CA ASP A 106 18.37 -14.14 10.42
C ASP A 106 16.90 -14.02 10.00
N ASP A 107 16.20 -12.99 10.48
CA ASP A 107 14.80 -12.75 10.12
C ASP A 107 14.66 -12.42 8.63
N ILE A 108 15.56 -11.58 8.09
CA ILE A 108 15.57 -11.25 6.67
C ILE A 108 16.00 -12.48 5.85
N ALA A 109 16.99 -13.25 6.33
CA ALA A 109 17.48 -14.46 5.67
C ALA A 109 16.42 -15.56 5.61
N PHE A 110 15.53 -15.66 6.61
CA PHE A 110 14.47 -16.67 6.70
C PHE A 110 13.61 -16.76 5.43
N GLY A 111 13.21 -15.61 4.88
CA GLY A 111 12.47 -15.56 3.61
C GLY A 111 13.28 -16.14 2.44
N LEU A 112 14.57 -15.83 2.39
CA LEU A 112 15.48 -16.27 1.34
C LEU A 112 15.76 -17.78 1.41
N GLU A 113 15.92 -18.34 2.62
CA GLU A 113 16.04 -19.77 2.85
C GLU A 113 14.83 -20.53 2.32
N ASN A 114 13.63 -20.05 2.65
CA ASN A 114 12.38 -20.65 2.20
C ASN A 114 12.21 -20.69 0.69
N ILE A 115 12.80 -19.74 -0.03
CA ILE A 115 12.78 -19.71 -1.50
C ILE A 115 14.00 -20.36 -2.13
N GLY A 116 14.95 -20.88 -1.31
CA GLY A 116 16.11 -21.64 -1.77
C GLY A 116 17.21 -20.80 -2.38
N VAL A 117 17.41 -19.56 -1.92
CA VAL A 117 18.54 -18.70 -2.35
C VAL A 117 19.85 -19.30 -1.84
N PRO A 118 20.91 -19.39 -2.67
CA PRO A 118 22.24 -19.87 -2.24
C PRO A 118 22.82 -18.98 -1.12
N PRO A 119 23.61 -19.53 -0.16
CA PRO A 119 24.15 -18.78 0.98
C PRO A 119 24.97 -17.53 0.59
N ASP A 120 25.79 -17.61 -0.45
CA ASP A 120 26.62 -16.48 -0.90
C ASP A 120 25.74 -15.32 -1.44
N GLU A 121 24.68 -15.64 -2.19
CA GLU A 121 23.73 -14.65 -2.70
C GLU A 121 22.82 -14.11 -1.56
N MET A 122 22.48 -14.96 -0.58
CA MET A 122 21.65 -14.60 0.55
C MET A 122 22.25 -13.45 1.35
N LYS A 123 23.56 -13.54 1.67
CA LYS A 123 24.28 -12.47 2.39
C LYS A 123 24.21 -11.15 1.66
N LEU A 124 24.43 -11.15 0.35
CA LEU A 124 24.35 -9.94 -0.49
C LEU A 124 22.94 -9.33 -0.46
N ARG A 125 21.91 -10.17 -0.62
CA ARG A 125 20.50 -9.69 -0.61
C ARG A 125 20.08 -9.14 0.75
N VAL A 126 20.53 -9.72 1.85
CA VAL A 126 20.31 -9.20 3.20
C VAL A 126 20.98 -7.84 3.36
N ASP A 127 22.21 -7.67 2.91
CA ASP A 127 22.93 -6.39 2.98
C ASP A 127 22.21 -5.30 2.16
N GLU A 128 21.83 -5.62 0.90
CA GLU A 128 21.07 -4.72 0.04
C GLU A 128 19.74 -4.30 0.67
N ALA A 129 19.00 -5.26 1.24
CA ALA A 129 17.70 -5.01 1.86
C ALA A 129 17.82 -4.13 3.12
N LEU A 130 18.77 -4.42 4.02
CA LEU A 130 19.05 -3.60 5.19
C LEU A 130 19.47 -2.17 4.82
N GLN A 131 20.28 -2.02 3.81
CA GLN A 131 20.68 -0.71 3.29
C GLN A 131 19.49 0.05 2.72
N ALA A 132 18.62 -0.62 1.96
CA ALA A 132 17.45 0.00 1.33
C ALA A 132 16.51 0.65 2.36
N VAL A 133 16.34 0.02 3.53
CA VAL A 133 15.48 0.50 4.63
C VAL A 133 16.24 1.27 5.72
N GLY A 134 17.56 1.52 5.57
CA GLY A 134 18.37 2.25 6.55
C GLY A 134 18.56 1.51 7.88
N MET A 135 18.62 0.18 7.85
CA MET A 135 18.74 -0.67 9.05
C MET A 135 20.07 -1.43 9.17
N SER A 136 21.09 -1.11 8.36
CA SER A 136 22.37 -1.83 8.33
C SER A 136 23.07 -1.89 9.71
N SER A 137 22.97 -0.84 10.53
CA SER A 137 23.56 -0.77 11.89
C SER A 137 22.80 -1.62 12.94
N PHE A 138 21.68 -2.20 12.56
CA PHE A 138 20.83 -3.03 13.43
C PHE A 138 20.90 -4.51 13.10
N ARG A 139 21.77 -4.91 12.17
CA ARG A 139 21.92 -6.26 11.63
C ARG A 139 21.96 -7.35 12.72
N ASP A 140 22.84 -7.18 13.69
CA ASP A 140 23.08 -8.18 14.76
C ASP A 140 22.20 -7.96 15.99
N ARG A 141 21.22 -7.03 15.90
CA ARG A 141 20.35 -6.73 17.04
C ARG A 141 19.17 -7.67 17.12
N PRO A 142 18.77 -8.03 18.36
CA PRO A 142 17.50 -8.72 18.58
C PRO A 142 16.31 -7.82 18.22
N PRO A 143 15.30 -8.32 17.47
CA PRO A 143 14.13 -7.53 17.07
C PRO A 143 13.33 -6.93 18.25
N HIS A 144 13.32 -7.57 19.42
CA HIS A 144 12.63 -7.04 20.60
C HIS A 144 13.27 -5.77 21.20
N HIS A 145 14.50 -5.43 20.80
CA HIS A 145 15.16 -4.17 21.17
C HIS A 145 14.85 -3.04 20.18
N LEU A 146 14.06 -3.30 19.14
CA LEU A 146 13.72 -2.32 18.11
C LEU A 146 12.43 -1.57 18.45
N SER A 147 12.34 -0.29 18.04
CA SER A 147 11.07 0.44 18.04
C SER A 147 10.10 -0.16 17.01
N GLY A 148 8.79 0.16 17.13
CA GLY A 148 7.79 -0.29 16.16
C GLY A 148 8.13 0.07 14.71
N GLY A 149 8.60 1.31 14.46
CA GLY A 149 9.04 1.73 13.13
C GLY A 149 10.28 1.00 12.62
N GLN A 150 11.22 0.66 13.51
CA GLN A 150 12.38 -0.16 13.15
C GLN A 150 11.98 -1.59 12.82
N LYS A 151 11.10 -2.21 13.61
CA LYS A 151 10.54 -3.53 13.31
C LYS A 151 9.82 -3.56 11.97
N GLN A 152 9.03 -2.53 11.67
CA GLN A 152 8.34 -2.43 10.39
C GLN A 152 9.31 -2.33 9.21
N ARG A 153 10.41 -1.57 9.36
CA ARG A 153 11.47 -1.52 8.34
C ARG A 153 12.18 -2.86 8.16
N VAL A 154 12.40 -3.62 9.23
CA VAL A 154 12.94 -4.99 9.14
C VAL A 154 11.97 -5.91 8.40
N ALA A 155 10.67 -5.85 8.71
CA ALA A 155 9.65 -6.62 8.00
C ALA A 155 9.61 -6.29 6.50
N ILE A 156 9.74 -5.01 6.13
CA ILE A 156 9.85 -4.57 4.72
C ILE A 156 11.15 -5.10 4.10
N ALA A 157 12.29 -5.04 4.81
CA ALA A 157 13.56 -5.56 4.33
C ALA A 157 13.48 -7.07 4.02
N GLY A 158 12.85 -7.85 4.89
CA GLY A 158 12.63 -9.30 4.66
C GLY A 158 11.87 -9.59 3.36
N ILE A 159 10.88 -8.77 3.04
CA ILE A 159 10.15 -8.88 1.77
C ILE A 159 11.00 -8.41 0.59
N LEU A 160 11.70 -7.28 0.72
CA LEU A 160 12.53 -6.73 -0.36
C LEU A 160 13.70 -7.68 -0.74
N ALA A 161 14.30 -8.36 0.23
CA ALA A 161 15.35 -9.34 0.00
C ALA A 161 14.93 -10.45 -0.97
N MET A 162 13.65 -10.83 -0.95
CA MET A 162 13.08 -11.83 -1.85
C MET A 162 12.93 -11.32 -3.30
N LYS A 163 13.13 -10.01 -3.56
CA LYS A 163 12.99 -9.34 -4.87
C LYS A 163 11.62 -9.63 -5.52
N PRO A 164 10.50 -9.34 -4.84
CA PRO A 164 9.17 -9.58 -5.40
C PRO A 164 8.87 -8.61 -6.56
N SER A 165 7.92 -8.98 -7.42
CA SER A 165 7.41 -8.10 -8.49
C SER A 165 6.39 -7.07 -7.96
N CYS A 166 5.74 -7.38 -6.83
CA CYS A 166 4.77 -6.52 -6.16
C CYS A 166 4.94 -6.61 -4.64
N ILE A 167 4.75 -5.48 -3.96
CA ILE A 167 4.64 -5.44 -2.50
C ILE A 167 3.23 -4.98 -2.11
N VAL A 168 2.59 -5.73 -1.20
CA VAL A 168 1.32 -5.36 -0.58
C VAL A 168 1.59 -4.86 0.83
N LEU A 169 1.21 -3.63 1.13
CA LEU A 169 1.36 -2.97 2.43
C LEU A 169 -0.02 -2.89 3.10
N ASP A 170 -0.31 -3.81 4.03
CA ASP A 170 -1.59 -3.83 4.75
C ASP A 170 -1.49 -3.00 6.03
N GLU A 171 -1.88 -1.72 5.95
CA GLU A 171 -1.79 -0.73 7.02
C GLU A 171 -0.39 -0.63 7.67
N ALA A 172 0.66 -0.77 6.87
CA ALA A 172 2.04 -0.88 7.34
C ALA A 172 2.56 0.37 8.12
N THR A 173 1.84 1.48 8.09
CA THR A 173 2.21 2.72 8.78
C THR A 173 1.29 3.09 9.94
N SER A 174 0.19 2.34 10.16
CA SER A 174 -0.88 2.70 11.10
C SER A 174 -0.42 2.74 12.57
N MET A 175 0.55 1.89 12.93
CA MET A 175 1.09 1.77 14.30
C MET A 175 2.32 2.65 14.55
N LEU A 176 2.68 3.51 13.60
CA LEU A 176 3.89 4.31 13.67
C LEU A 176 3.58 5.76 14.09
N ASP A 177 4.53 6.35 14.82
CA ASP A 177 4.55 7.78 15.02
C ASP A 177 4.83 8.54 13.71
N SER A 178 4.71 9.85 13.73
CA SER A 178 4.90 10.68 12.53
C SER A 178 6.30 10.58 11.92
N TYR A 179 7.33 10.29 12.73
CA TYR A 179 8.70 10.13 12.25
C TYR A 179 8.87 8.77 11.56
N GLY A 180 8.49 7.68 12.23
CA GLY A 180 8.55 6.33 11.67
C GLY A 180 7.75 6.19 10.37
N ARG A 181 6.56 6.85 10.30
CA ARG A 181 5.77 6.90 9.07
C ARG A 181 6.53 7.56 7.92
N LYS A 182 7.16 8.73 8.15
CA LYS A 182 7.95 9.40 7.11
C LYS A 182 9.10 8.52 6.60
N GLU A 183 9.75 7.77 7.48
CA GLU A 183 10.82 6.86 7.08
C GLU A 183 10.30 5.73 6.18
N ILE A 184 9.17 5.11 6.53
CA ILE A 184 8.54 4.07 5.68
C ILE A 184 8.10 4.64 4.34
N LEU A 185 7.45 5.82 4.33
CA LEU A 185 7.03 6.46 3.08
C LEU A 185 8.22 6.83 2.18
N ALA A 186 9.36 7.18 2.75
CA ALA A 186 10.58 7.41 1.98
C ALA A 186 11.08 6.12 1.30
N VAL A 187 11.00 4.97 2.01
CA VAL A 187 11.32 3.65 1.45
C VAL A 187 10.34 3.30 0.33
N VAL A 188 9.02 3.45 0.56
CA VAL A 188 7.97 3.21 -0.45
C VAL A 188 8.17 4.09 -1.68
N GLY A 189 8.44 5.39 -1.48
CA GLY A 189 8.74 6.32 -2.57
C GLY A 189 10.00 5.96 -3.37
N LYS A 190 11.02 5.38 -2.73
CA LYS A 190 12.20 4.84 -3.42
C LYS A 190 11.82 3.63 -4.28
N MET A 191 11.09 2.65 -3.71
CA MET A 191 10.61 1.47 -4.43
C MET A 191 9.78 1.85 -5.67
N ARG A 192 8.87 2.84 -5.52
CA ARG A 192 8.07 3.36 -6.64
C ARG A 192 8.96 3.92 -7.77
N ARG A 193 9.97 4.74 -7.43
CA ARG A 193 10.91 5.29 -8.42
C ARG A 193 11.74 4.22 -9.13
N GLU A 194 11.97 3.10 -8.49
CA GLU A 194 12.64 1.92 -9.05
C GLU A 194 11.70 1.02 -9.88
N GLY A 195 10.43 1.43 -10.04
CA GLY A 195 9.44 0.74 -10.88
C GLY A 195 8.76 -0.46 -10.21
N MET A 196 8.83 -0.59 -8.88
CA MET A 196 8.15 -1.66 -8.15
C MET A 196 6.64 -1.45 -8.18
N THR A 197 5.88 -2.52 -8.37
CA THR A 197 4.43 -2.52 -8.22
C THR A 197 4.08 -2.48 -6.74
N ILE A 198 3.19 -1.57 -6.35
CA ILE A 198 2.82 -1.36 -4.95
C ILE A 198 1.30 -1.38 -4.81
N VAL A 199 0.81 -2.16 -3.86
CA VAL A 199 -0.58 -2.08 -3.40
C VAL A 199 -0.55 -1.68 -1.92
N THR A 200 -1.12 -0.54 -1.56
CA THR A 200 -1.24 -0.12 -0.17
C THR A 200 -2.69 -0.14 0.30
N VAL A 201 -2.92 -0.75 1.46
CA VAL A 201 -4.17 -0.58 2.21
C VAL A 201 -3.88 0.43 3.30
N THR A 202 -4.58 1.55 3.30
CA THR A 202 -4.33 2.63 4.26
C THR A 202 -5.60 3.44 4.53
N HIS A 203 -5.64 4.08 5.70
CA HIS A 203 -6.61 5.12 6.04
C HIS A 203 -5.97 6.53 6.07
N HIS A 204 -4.69 6.64 5.72
CA HIS A 204 -3.96 7.89 5.68
C HIS A 204 -4.05 8.52 4.28
N MET A 205 -4.88 9.54 4.13
CA MET A 205 -5.15 10.18 2.83
C MET A 205 -3.93 10.84 2.18
N SER A 206 -2.90 11.19 2.98
CA SER A 206 -1.62 11.67 2.45
C SER A 206 -0.84 10.57 1.69
N GLU A 207 -0.99 9.30 2.07
CA GLU A 207 -0.39 8.17 1.35
C GLU A 207 -1.17 7.89 0.07
N VAL A 208 -2.51 7.98 0.14
CA VAL A 208 -3.40 7.79 -1.01
C VAL A 208 -3.13 8.82 -2.11
N ALA A 209 -2.79 10.07 -1.73
CA ALA A 209 -2.48 11.14 -2.68
C ALA A 209 -1.23 10.86 -3.54
N GLU A 210 -0.37 9.95 -3.11
CA GLU A 210 0.84 9.52 -3.83
C GLU A 210 0.60 8.35 -4.80
N ALA A 211 -0.56 7.70 -4.77
CA ALA A 211 -0.87 6.57 -5.63
C ALA A 211 -1.17 7.01 -7.08
N ASP A 212 -1.07 6.07 -8.02
CA ASP A 212 -1.50 6.28 -9.40
C ASP A 212 -3.01 6.08 -9.53
N ARG A 213 -3.57 5.14 -8.75
CA ARG A 213 -4.99 4.80 -8.72
C ARG A 213 -5.45 4.46 -7.32
N VAL A 214 -6.71 4.81 -7.04
CA VAL A 214 -7.39 4.56 -5.76
C VAL A 214 -8.60 3.68 -6.01
N ILE A 215 -8.76 2.67 -5.16
CA ILE A 215 -9.93 1.81 -5.10
C ILE A 215 -10.59 2.04 -3.74
N VAL A 216 -11.86 2.42 -3.74
CA VAL A 216 -12.65 2.62 -2.52
C VAL A 216 -13.54 1.42 -2.31
N LEU A 217 -13.35 0.74 -1.18
CA LEU A 217 -14.09 -0.46 -0.80
C LEU A 217 -15.10 -0.11 0.31
N GLU A 218 -16.36 -0.46 0.09
CA GLU A 218 -17.47 -0.29 1.04
C GLU A 218 -18.30 -1.56 1.10
N GLU A 219 -18.58 -2.08 2.29
CA GLU A 219 -19.38 -3.30 2.52
C GLU A 219 -18.98 -4.50 1.61
N GLY A 220 -17.69 -4.60 1.29
CA GLY A 220 -17.14 -5.66 0.45
C GLY A 220 -17.27 -5.43 -1.06
N GLU A 221 -17.69 -4.26 -1.52
CA GLU A 221 -17.84 -3.90 -2.92
C GLU A 221 -16.95 -2.70 -3.29
N ILE A 222 -16.52 -2.61 -4.55
CA ILE A 222 -15.83 -1.41 -5.06
C ILE A 222 -16.89 -0.38 -5.42
N VAL A 223 -16.89 0.75 -4.70
CA VAL A 223 -17.87 1.84 -4.90
C VAL A 223 -17.32 3.03 -5.65
N LEU A 224 -16.00 3.21 -5.67
CA LEU A 224 -15.28 4.22 -6.44
C LEU A 224 -13.94 3.67 -6.90
N GLU A 225 -13.52 4.05 -8.10
CA GLU A 225 -12.19 3.78 -8.64
C GLU A 225 -11.78 4.94 -9.55
N GLY A 226 -10.51 5.35 -9.49
CA GLY A 226 -9.98 6.43 -10.31
C GLY A 226 -8.64 6.93 -9.79
N THR A 227 -8.12 7.99 -10.41
CA THR A 227 -6.94 8.69 -9.88
C THR A 227 -7.25 9.31 -8.51
N PRO A 228 -6.25 9.55 -7.64
CA PRO A 228 -6.49 10.23 -6.36
C PRO A 228 -7.29 11.52 -6.53
N ARG A 229 -7.00 12.30 -7.56
CA ARG A 229 -7.66 13.57 -7.85
C ARG A 229 -9.14 13.40 -8.22
N GLU A 230 -9.48 12.38 -9.01
CA GLU A 230 -10.86 12.06 -9.38
C GLU A 230 -11.66 11.58 -8.17
N VAL A 231 -11.06 10.72 -7.34
CA VAL A 231 -11.70 10.21 -6.13
C VAL A 231 -11.91 11.32 -5.12
N PHE A 232 -10.88 12.12 -4.82
CA PHE A 232 -10.99 13.21 -3.84
C PHE A 232 -11.89 14.37 -4.28
N ARG A 233 -12.18 14.54 -5.56
CA ARG A 233 -13.22 15.47 -6.03
C ARG A 233 -14.63 15.10 -5.55
N GLN A 234 -14.87 13.83 -5.22
CA GLN A 234 -16.17 13.33 -4.77
C GLN A 234 -16.33 13.49 -3.24
N HIS A 235 -16.04 14.68 -2.71
CA HIS A 235 -16.02 14.94 -1.26
C HIS A 235 -17.28 14.48 -0.53
N GLN A 236 -18.48 14.80 -1.08
CA GLN A 236 -19.75 14.43 -0.46
C GLN A 236 -19.87 12.91 -0.33
N LYS A 237 -19.58 12.18 -1.41
CA LYS A 237 -19.64 10.72 -1.41
C LYS A 237 -18.63 10.11 -0.45
N LEU A 238 -17.40 10.66 -0.36
CA LEU A 238 -16.41 10.19 0.61
C LEU A 238 -16.86 10.45 2.05
N GLN A 239 -17.48 11.59 2.34
CA GLN A 239 -18.04 11.88 3.66
C GLN A 239 -19.20 10.92 4.03
N GLU A 240 -20.08 10.59 3.06
CA GLU A 240 -21.13 9.58 3.25
C GLU A 240 -20.56 8.20 3.58
N LEU A 241 -19.38 7.87 3.01
CA LEU A 241 -18.61 6.65 3.28
C LEU A 241 -17.73 6.74 4.54
N HIS A 242 -17.86 7.81 5.33
CA HIS A 242 -17.02 8.07 6.51
C HIS A 242 -15.52 8.09 6.22
N LEU A 243 -15.15 8.54 5.01
CA LEU A 243 -13.76 8.69 4.58
C LEU A 243 -13.38 10.17 4.55
N ASP A 244 -12.19 10.45 5.08
CA ASP A 244 -11.59 11.78 5.00
C ASP A 244 -11.01 12.04 3.60
N VAL A 245 -10.68 13.30 3.35
CA VAL A 245 -9.86 13.74 2.21
C VAL A 245 -8.55 14.34 2.72
N PRO A 246 -7.51 14.43 1.89
CA PRO A 246 -6.25 15.07 2.28
C PRO A 246 -6.47 16.48 2.87
N GLN A 247 -5.71 16.86 3.89
CA GLN A 247 -5.77 18.20 4.48
C GLN A 247 -5.54 19.29 3.43
N ALA A 248 -4.64 19.05 2.47
CA ALA A 248 -4.43 19.94 1.34
C ALA A 248 -5.71 20.17 0.54
N SER A 249 -6.50 19.12 0.26
CA SER A 249 -7.78 19.25 -0.46
C SER A 249 -8.80 20.06 0.33
N GLN A 250 -8.91 19.82 1.64
CA GLN A 250 -9.79 20.61 2.50
C GLN A 250 -9.40 22.08 2.52
N LEU A 251 -8.10 22.36 2.62
CA LEU A 251 -7.57 23.72 2.61
C LEU A 251 -7.81 24.42 1.27
N ALA A 252 -7.51 23.72 0.16
CA ALA A 252 -7.73 24.25 -1.20
C ALA A 252 -9.20 24.65 -1.43
N LEU A 253 -10.14 23.80 -1.01
CA LEU A 253 -11.57 24.10 -1.10
C LEU A 253 -11.94 25.34 -0.30
N ARG A 254 -11.52 25.45 0.96
CA ARG A 254 -11.82 26.62 1.80
C ARG A 254 -11.22 27.91 1.26
N ILE A 255 -10.00 27.84 0.71
CA ILE A 255 -9.40 29.01 0.07
C ILE A 255 -10.17 29.37 -1.20
N HIS A 256 -10.55 28.39 -2.01
CA HIS A 256 -11.32 28.63 -3.24
C HIS A 256 -12.70 29.30 -2.97
N GLU A 257 -13.37 28.93 -1.88
CA GLU A 257 -14.63 29.57 -1.46
C GLU A 257 -14.47 31.08 -1.19
N LEU A 258 -13.32 31.48 -0.63
CA LEU A 258 -12.98 32.89 -0.36
C LEU A 258 -12.34 33.57 -1.58
N TYR A 259 -11.58 32.83 -2.36
CA TYR A 259 -10.81 33.27 -3.52
C TYR A 259 -11.05 32.29 -4.70
N PRO A 260 -12.09 32.51 -5.52
CA PRO A 260 -12.42 31.62 -6.64
C PRO A 260 -11.31 31.43 -7.69
N ALA A 261 -10.33 32.33 -7.73
CA ALA A 261 -9.15 32.20 -8.58
C ALA A 261 -8.14 31.15 -8.07
N PHE A 262 -8.21 30.74 -6.80
CA PHE A 262 -7.35 29.71 -6.24
C PHE A 262 -7.81 28.32 -6.70
N GLN A 263 -6.88 27.46 -7.11
CA GLN A 263 -7.20 26.12 -7.61
C GLN A 263 -7.76 25.24 -6.50
N ARG A 264 -8.93 24.63 -6.71
CA ARG A 264 -9.64 23.83 -5.67
C ARG A 264 -9.23 22.37 -5.60
N ASP A 265 -8.67 21.80 -6.69
CA ASP A 265 -8.45 20.36 -6.85
C ASP A 265 -7.02 19.95 -6.44
N LEU A 266 -6.42 20.66 -5.50
CA LEU A 266 -5.09 20.36 -4.99
C LEU A 266 -5.19 19.28 -3.93
N ILE A 267 -4.31 18.27 -4.00
CA ILE A 267 -4.36 17.10 -3.12
C ILE A 267 -3.07 16.91 -2.30
N GLN A 268 -2.00 17.65 -2.64
CA GLN A 268 -0.70 17.59 -1.97
C GLN A 268 -0.32 18.96 -1.37
N ASN A 269 0.41 18.95 -0.25
CA ASN A 269 0.85 20.20 0.40
C ASN A 269 1.75 21.04 -0.51
N GLN A 270 2.59 20.40 -1.33
CA GLN A 270 3.47 21.08 -2.27
C GLN A 270 2.68 21.87 -3.31
N GLU A 271 1.58 21.33 -3.81
CA GLU A 271 0.70 22.01 -4.76
C GLU A 271 0.07 23.29 -4.16
N ILE A 272 -0.28 23.26 -2.86
CA ILE A 272 -0.78 24.43 -2.14
C ILE A 272 0.28 25.54 -2.09
N ILE A 273 1.53 25.17 -1.76
CA ILE A 273 2.64 26.12 -1.69
C ILE A 273 2.86 26.78 -3.05
N GLU A 274 2.93 26.00 -4.12
CA GLU A 274 3.13 26.48 -5.48
C GLU A 274 1.99 27.41 -5.95
N GLU A 275 0.73 27.07 -5.61
CA GLU A 275 -0.41 27.90 -5.96
C GLU A 275 -0.41 29.23 -5.19
N VAL A 276 -0.03 29.22 -3.89
CA VAL A 276 0.14 30.44 -3.10
C VAL A 276 1.24 31.33 -3.69
N GLU A 277 2.38 30.77 -4.07
CA GLU A 277 3.47 31.52 -4.69
C GLU A 277 3.04 32.13 -6.02
N ARG A 278 2.31 31.40 -6.86
CA ARG A 278 1.74 31.90 -8.12
C ARG A 278 0.84 33.11 -7.91
N HIS A 279 0.02 33.10 -6.86
CA HIS A 279 -0.84 34.24 -6.54
C HIS A 279 -0.07 35.43 -5.98
N LYS A 280 0.97 35.24 -5.19
CA LYS A 280 1.85 36.31 -4.71
C LYS A 280 2.57 37.03 -5.85
N LEU A 281 3.12 36.28 -6.80
CA LEU A 281 3.79 36.85 -8.00
C LEU A 281 2.84 37.70 -8.84
N ARG A 282 1.58 37.25 -9.04
CA ARG A 282 0.57 38.03 -9.78
C ARG A 282 0.20 39.35 -9.08
N GLN A 283 0.14 39.37 -7.74
CA GLN A 283 -0.13 40.59 -6.98
C GLN A 283 1.02 41.62 -7.10
N VAL A 284 2.27 41.16 -7.11
CA VAL A 284 3.45 42.02 -7.29
C VAL A 284 3.46 42.66 -8.69
N GLU A 285 3.14 41.89 -9.73
CA GLU A 285 3.06 42.40 -11.13
C GLU A 285 1.93 43.45 -11.33
N VAL A 286 0.81 43.25 -10.60
CA VAL A 286 -0.32 44.21 -10.66
C VAL A 286 -0.04 45.51 -9.86
N SER A 287 0.73 45.40 -8.75
CA SER A 287 1.08 46.53 -7.90
C SER A 287 2.29 47.34 -8.40
N GLY A 288 3.01 46.81 -9.42
CA GLY A 288 4.18 47.48 -10.06
C GLY A 288 3.85 48.21 -11.35
N ARG A 289 2.57 48.32 -11.68
CA ARG A 289 2.05 49.20 -12.77
C ARG A 289 1.25 50.34 -12.14
#